data_23da9bf20e9e845ad40bc692a69bec21
#
_entry.id   23da9bf20e9e845ad40bc692a69bec21
#
_cell.length_a   1.000
_cell.length_b   1.000
_cell.length_c   1.000
_cell.angle_alpha   90.00
_cell.angle_beta   90.00
_cell.angle_gamma   90.00
#
_symmetry.space_group_name_H-M   'P 1'
#
loop_
_entity.id
_entity.type
_entity.pdbx_description
1 polymer ?
#
loop_
_entity_poly.entity_id
_entity_poly.type
_entity_poly.pdbx_seq_one_letter_code
_entity_poly.pdbx_strand_id
1 'polypeptide(L)'
;NILTRIYYLIFLITPLIIILIFILKSVAIYDEIRHIMFLVPLFFITSLFNIYIFNKKLFYYLSFLTLIFFILENIALKPYQYTWLNSFAKFTNIEKNFEIDYWGISNKKLQKEIIKDFNTRDLDENICIFGDAYTKEFLSNTNFNCFKIYSETDAETNRPFYAYKNVRNVKRSDPKDCELIFNEGYKYTFFKKKISTGTLWFCD
;
A
#
# COMPACT_ATOMS: atom_id res chain seq x y z
N ASN A 1 -28.00 33.57 -10.76
CA ASN A 1 -28.83 32.91 -11.74
C ASN A 1 -29.48 31.67 -11.10
N ILE A 2 -30.82 31.50 -11.26
CA ILE A 2 -31.55 30.37 -10.66
C ILE A 2 -30.98 29.04 -11.17
N LEU A 3 -30.67 28.95 -12.45
CA LEU A 3 -30.10 27.76 -13.07
C LEU A 3 -28.80 27.32 -12.40
N THR A 4 -27.90 28.24 -12.08
CA THR A 4 -26.63 27.95 -11.37
C THR A 4 -26.88 27.40 -9.98
N ARG A 5 -27.89 27.89 -9.26
CA ARG A 5 -28.25 27.37 -7.92
C ARG A 5 -28.83 25.96 -8.01
N ILE A 6 -29.63 25.66 -9.04
CA ILE A 6 -30.18 24.32 -9.27
C ILE A 6 -29.04 23.31 -9.54
N TYR A 7 -28.13 23.61 -10.44
CA TYR A 7 -26.98 22.74 -10.71
C TYR A 7 -26.12 22.52 -9.46
N TYR A 8 -25.89 23.56 -8.68
CA TYR A 8 -25.15 23.45 -7.43
C TYR A 8 -25.83 22.49 -6.45
N LEU A 9 -27.17 22.61 -6.26
CA LEU A 9 -27.93 21.72 -5.41
C LEU A 9 -27.89 20.28 -5.90
N ILE A 10 -27.99 20.05 -7.21
CA ILE A 10 -27.87 18.71 -7.79
C ILE A 10 -26.49 18.11 -7.45
N PHE A 11 -25.40 18.84 -7.69
CA PHE A 11 -24.04 18.35 -7.35
C PHE A 11 -23.85 18.07 -5.87
N LEU A 12 -24.47 18.85 -4.98
CA LEU A 12 -24.38 18.66 -3.53
C LEU A 12 -25.19 17.43 -3.07
N ILE A 13 -26.38 17.24 -3.59
CA ILE A 13 -27.33 16.23 -3.13
C ILE A 13 -27.02 14.86 -3.75
N THR A 14 -26.56 14.79 -4.98
CA THR A 14 -26.30 13.53 -5.69
C THR A 14 -25.40 12.56 -4.89
N PRO A 15 -24.21 12.94 -4.38
CA PRO A 15 -23.38 12.01 -3.63
C PRO A 15 -24.03 11.55 -2.33
N LEU A 16 -24.82 12.40 -1.67
CA LEU A 16 -25.55 12.05 -0.46
C LEU A 16 -26.64 11.02 -0.74
N ILE A 17 -27.41 11.19 -1.83
CA ILE A 17 -28.42 10.23 -2.26
C ILE A 17 -27.77 8.87 -2.58
N ILE A 18 -26.65 8.87 -3.28
CA ILE A 18 -25.95 7.63 -3.63
C ILE A 18 -25.51 6.89 -2.37
N ILE A 19 -24.89 7.57 -1.42
CA ILE A 19 -24.50 6.97 -0.13
C ILE A 19 -25.72 6.43 0.60
N LEU A 20 -26.82 7.19 0.64
CA LEU A 20 -28.05 6.75 1.27
C LEU A 20 -28.60 5.46 0.63
N ILE A 21 -28.59 5.37 -0.71
CA ILE A 21 -29.00 4.17 -1.44
C ILE A 21 -28.11 2.97 -1.06
N PHE A 22 -26.78 3.14 -0.98
CA PHE A 22 -25.86 2.08 -0.57
C PHE A 22 -26.17 1.56 0.84
N ILE A 23 -26.46 2.48 1.77
CA ILE A 23 -26.84 2.12 3.15
C ILE A 23 -28.18 1.39 3.17
N LEU A 24 -29.21 1.93 2.53
CA LEU A 24 -30.57 1.37 2.55
C LEU A 24 -30.65 0.01 1.86
N LYS A 25 -29.86 -0.20 0.83
CA LYS A 25 -29.83 -1.47 0.10
C LYS A 25 -28.83 -2.46 0.68
N SER A 26 -28.11 -2.10 1.76
CA SER A 26 -27.08 -2.93 2.38
C SER A 26 -26.12 -3.52 1.33
N VAL A 27 -25.72 -2.70 0.35
CA VAL A 27 -24.86 -3.14 -0.74
C VAL A 27 -23.54 -3.60 -0.17
N ALA A 28 -23.16 -4.85 -0.44
CA ALA A 28 -21.87 -5.37 -0.05
C ALA A 28 -20.77 -4.62 -0.81
N ILE A 29 -19.98 -3.83 -0.09
CA ILE A 29 -18.84 -3.11 -0.64
C ILE A 29 -17.63 -4.05 -0.54
N TYR A 30 -17.32 -4.73 -1.64
CA TYR A 30 -16.08 -5.49 -1.76
C TYR A 30 -14.94 -4.52 -2.04
N ASP A 31 -13.75 -4.87 -1.55
CA ASP A 31 -12.53 -4.12 -1.86
C ASP A 31 -12.57 -2.66 -1.38
N GLU A 32 -13.14 -2.45 -0.19
CA GLU A 32 -13.20 -1.17 0.52
C GLU A 32 -13.88 -0.04 -0.28
N ILE A 33 -13.17 1.10 -0.40
CA ILE A 33 -13.71 2.35 -0.99
C ILE A 33 -13.83 2.31 -2.52
N ARG A 34 -13.25 1.33 -3.21
CA ARG A 34 -13.19 1.34 -4.69
C ARG A 34 -14.55 1.49 -5.36
N HIS A 35 -15.58 0.82 -4.84
CA HIS A 35 -16.92 0.89 -5.40
C HIS A 35 -17.60 2.25 -5.25
N ILE A 36 -17.14 3.07 -4.31
CA ILE A 36 -17.66 4.44 -4.09
C ILE A 36 -16.65 5.53 -4.47
N MET A 37 -15.54 5.15 -5.08
CA MET A 37 -14.44 6.07 -5.43
C MET A 37 -14.89 7.20 -6.37
N PHE A 38 -15.90 6.95 -7.21
CA PHE A 38 -16.49 7.96 -8.09
C PHE A 38 -17.19 9.10 -7.33
N LEU A 39 -17.54 8.91 -6.05
CA LEU A 39 -18.09 9.97 -5.22
C LEU A 39 -17.04 10.98 -4.76
N VAL A 40 -15.78 10.57 -4.65
CA VAL A 40 -14.69 11.42 -4.19
C VAL A 40 -14.52 12.68 -5.06
N PRO A 41 -14.46 12.58 -6.41
CA PRO A 41 -14.45 13.76 -7.28
C PRO A 41 -15.67 14.68 -7.09
N LEU A 42 -16.85 14.13 -6.87
CA LEU A 42 -18.07 14.92 -6.66
C LEU A 42 -18.00 15.75 -5.38
N PHE A 43 -17.58 15.14 -4.26
CA PHE A 43 -17.37 15.85 -3.01
C PHE A 43 -16.26 16.91 -3.14
N PHE A 44 -15.19 16.56 -3.83
CA PHE A 44 -14.07 17.46 -4.03
C PHE A 44 -14.46 18.70 -4.84
N ILE A 45 -15.16 18.51 -5.97
CA ILE A 45 -15.65 19.60 -6.81
C ILE A 45 -16.62 20.49 -6.02
N THR A 46 -17.54 19.90 -5.27
CA THR A 46 -18.52 20.65 -4.46
C THR A 46 -17.79 21.49 -3.39
N SER A 47 -16.81 20.92 -2.71
CA SER A 47 -16.02 21.61 -1.69
C SER A 47 -15.20 22.76 -2.28
N LEU A 48 -14.54 22.54 -3.40
CA LEU A 48 -13.76 23.58 -4.10
C LEU A 48 -14.66 24.73 -4.57
N PHE A 49 -15.83 24.42 -5.10
CA PHE A 49 -16.79 25.42 -5.56
C PHE A 49 -17.29 26.30 -4.40
N ASN A 50 -17.56 25.69 -3.24
CA ASN A 50 -17.91 26.44 -2.03
C ASN A 50 -16.82 27.43 -1.61
N ILE A 51 -15.56 26.97 -1.55
CA ILE A 51 -14.42 27.82 -1.18
C ILE A 51 -14.26 28.96 -2.19
N TYR A 52 -14.40 28.68 -3.48
CA TYR A 52 -14.30 29.67 -4.55
C TYR A 52 -15.36 30.77 -4.43
N ILE A 53 -16.62 30.40 -4.13
CA ILE A 53 -17.71 31.36 -3.91
C ILE A 53 -17.45 32.21 -2.68
N PHE A 54 -16.98 31.56 -1.58
CA PHE A 54 -16.75 32.24 -0.33
C PHE A 54 -15.59 33.24 -0.41
N ASN A 55 -14.46 32.81 -0.97
CA ASN A 55 -13.29 33.69 -1.13
C ASN A 55 -12.34 33.17 -2.23
N LYS A 56 -12.30 33.85 -3.36
CA LYS A 56 -11.45 33.49 -4.51
C LYS A 56 -9.96 33.45 -4.17
N LYS A 57 -9.45 34.39 -3.34
CA LYS A 57 -8.03 34.42 -2.94
C LYS A 57 -7.69 33.20 -2.10
N LEU A 58 -8.56 32.89 -1.14
CA LEU A 58 -8.40 31.70 -0.30
C LEU A 58 -8.41 30.41 -1.13
N PHE A 59 -9.31 30.32 -2.13
CA PHE A 59 -9.39 29.19 -3.05
C PHE A 59 -8.04 28.98 -3.78
N TYR A 60 -7.48 30.02 -4.41
CA TYR A 60 -6.20 29.89 -5.12
C TYR A 60 -5.05 29.53 -4.20
N TYR A 61 -4.99 30.12 -3.01
CA TYR A 61 -3.96 29.81 -2.02
C TYR A 61 -4.02 28.36 -1.54
N LEU A 62 -5.21 27.89 -1.14
CA LEU A 62 -5.40 26.51 -0.70
C LEU A 62 -5.15 25.50 -1.83
N SER A 63 -5.61 25.79 -3.05
CA SER A 63 -5.37 24.93 -4.21
C SER A 63 -3.88 24.81 -4.52
N PHE A 64 -3.13 25.89 -4.45
CA PHE A 64 -1.68 25.88 -4.66
C PHE A 64 -0.95 25.07 -3.57
N LEU A 65 -1.28 25.29 -2.30
CA LEU A 65 -0.70 24.51 -1.21
C LEU A 65 -1.01 23.02 -1.31
N THR A 66 -2.26 22.68 -1.63
CA THR A 66 -2.68 21.28 -1.79
C THR A 66 -1.94 20.62 -2.95
N LEU A 67 -1.76 21.34 -4.06
CA LEU A 67 -1.01 20.82 -5.21
C LEU A 67 0.45 20.54 -4.85
N ILE A 68 1.12 21.46 -4.18
CA ILE A 68 2.51 21.28 -3.71
C ILE A 68 2.60 20.07 -2.78
N PHE A 69 1.71 20.00 -1.79
CA PHE A 69 1.67 18.90 -0.84
C PHE A 69 1.48 17.54 -1.57
N PHE A 70 0.54 17.49 -2.51
CA PHE A 70 0.28 16.30 -3.30
C PHE A 70 1.50 15.87 -4.12
N ILE A 71 2.20 16.80 -4.76
CA ILE A 71 3.42 16.50 -5.52
C ILE A 71 4.51 15.93 -4.60
N LEU A 72 4.77 16.57 -3.46
CA LEU A 72 5.78 16.13 -2.50
C LEU A 72 5.47 14.72 -1.95
N GLU A 73 4.23 14.46 -1.58
CA GLU A 73 3.80 13.15 -1.11
C GLU A 73 3.96 12.07 -2.19
N ASN A 74 3.58 12.36 -3.43
CA ASN A 74 3.72 11.41 -4.53
C ASN A 74 5.19 11.08 -4.83
N ILE A 75 6.09 12.04 -4.74
CA ILE A 75 7.53 11.82 -4.90
C ILE A 75 8.05 10.94 -3.75
N ALA A 76 7.67 11.25 -2.52
CA ALA A 76 8.12 10.51 -1.33
C ALA A 76 7.62 9.05 -1.31
N LEU A 77 6.41 8.82 -1.81
CA LEU A 77 5.79 7.49 -1.86
C LEU A 77 6.27 6.63 -3.04
N LYS A 78 7.01 7.16 -3.99
CA LYS A 78 7.45 6.38 -5.17
C LYS A 78 8.26 5.13 -4.75
N PRO A 79 7.92 3.93 -5.27
CA PRO A 79 6.86 3.55 -6.23
C PRO A 79 5.51 3.20 -5.60
N TYR A 80 5.29 3.47 -4.32
CA TYR A 80 4.12 3.07 -3.53
C TYR A 80 3.00 4.13 -3.51
N GLN A 81 2.79 4.91 -4.60
CA GLN A 81 1.79 5.99 -4.63
C GLN A 81 0.36 5.52 -4.36
N TYR A 82 0.03 4.28 -4.71
CA TYR A 82 -1.29 3.70 -4.43
C TYR A 82 -1.56 3.46 -2.93
N THR A 83 -0.54 3.55 -2.08
CA THR A 83 -0.69 3.44 -0.62
C THR A 83 -0.93 4.78 0.06
N TRP A 84 -1.26 5.82 -0.75
CA TRP A 84 -1.55 7.14 -0.20
C TRP A 84 -2.73 7.08 0.78
N LEU A 85 -2.50 7.58 1.98
CA LEU A 85 -3.50 7.67 3.03
C LEU A 85 -3.72 9.13 3.42
N ASN A 86 -4.93 9.45 3.86
CA ASN A 86 -5.20 10.76 4.42
C ASN A 86 -4.43 11.00 5.73
N SER A 87 -4.30 12.26 6.13
CA SER A 87 -3.51 12.64 7.31
C SER A 87 -3.96 11.95 8.60
N PHE A 88 -5.25 11.70 8.78
CA PHE A 88 -5.77 11.04 9.99
C PHE A 88 -5.38 9.57 10.04
N ALA A 89 -5.47 8.86 8.92
CA ALA A 89 -5.06 7.46 8.84
C ALA A 89 -3.57 7.25 9.16
N LYS A 90 -2.73 8.23 8.83
CA LYS A 90 -1.28 8.19 9.10
C LYS A 90 -0.93 8.21 10.60
N PHE A 91 -1.83 8.70 11.47
CA PHE A 91 -1.64 8.65 12.92
C PHE A 91 -2.01 7.30 13.54
N THR A 92 -2.61 6.40 12.79
CA THR A 92 -2.95 5.05 13.25
C THR A 92 -1.78 4.08 13.00
N ASN A 93 -1.91 2.85 13.48
CA ASN A 93 -0.96 1.80 13.12
C ASN A 93 -1.26 1.31 11.69
N ILE A 94 -0.59 1.91 10.70
CA ILE A 94 -0.83 1.68 9.28
C ILE A 94 -0.62 0.20 8.93
N GLU A 95 0.49 -0.39 9.39
CA GLU A 95 0.87 -1.78 9.08
C GLU A 95 -0.18 -2.80 9.56
N LYS A 96 -0.90 -2.46 10.64
CA LYS A 96 -1.92 -3.33 11.23
C LYS A 96 -3.32 -3.12 10.63
N ASN A 97 -3.62 -1.88 10.24
CA ASN A 97 -4.99 -1.46 9.90
C ASN A 97 -5.24 -1.37 8.40
N PHE A 98 -4.20 -1.34 7.57
CA PHE A 98 -4.31 -1.15 6.12
C PHE A 98 -3.48 -2.18 5.34
N GLU A 99 -3.96 -2.55 4.17
CA GLU A 99 -3.17 -3.30 3.19
C GLU A 99 -2.21 -2.36 2.46
N ILE A 100 -0.93 -2.43 2.79
CA ILE A 100 0.06 -1.44 2.34
C ILE A 100 0.93 -1.88 1.16
N ASP A 101 0.81 -3.11 0.70
CA ASP A 101 1.46 -3.59 -0.54
C ASP A 101 0.58 -4.60 -1.28
N TYR A 102 -0.65 -4.20 -1.59
CA TYR A 102 -1.62 -5.06 -2.28
C TYR A 102 -1.09 -5.61 -3.61
N TRP A 103 -0.36 -4.80 -4.36
CA TRP A 103 0.18 -5.18 -5.67
C TRP A 103 1.54 -5.90 -5.61
N GLY A 104 2.13 -6.06 -4.42
CA GLY A 104 3.41 -6.74 -4.25
C GLY A 104 4.58 -6.03 -4.95
N ILE A 105 4.58 -4.70 -4.97
CA ILE A 105 5.67 -3.92 -5.60
C ILE A 105 7.01 -4.20 -4.92
N SER A 106 7.00 -4.46 -3.61
CA SER A 106 8.19 -4.86 -2.86
C SER A 106 8.85 -6.13 -3.42
N ASN A 107 8.08 -7.05 -4.00
CA ASN A 107 8.57 -8.34 -4.49
C ASN A 107 9.72 -8.18 -5.48
N LYS A 108 9.64 -7.21 -6.39
CA LYS A 108 10.69 -6.97 -7.41
C LYS A 108 12.02 -6.56 -6.78
N LYS A 109 12.00 -5.77 -5.71
CA LYS A 109 13.22 -5.37 -5.00
C LYS A 109 13.76 -6.51 -4.16
N LEU A 110 12.90 -7.22 -3.46
CA LEU A 110 13.28 -8.36 -2.64
C LEU A 110 13.89 -9.49 -3.49
N GLN A 111 13.34 -9.75 -4.69
CA GLN A 111 13.95 -10.68 -5.65
C GLN A 111 15.39 -10.27 -6.01
N LYS A 112 15.64 -9.00 -6.27
CA LYS A 112 17.00 -8.52 -6.58
C LYS A 112 17.94 -8.70 -5.40
N GLU A 113 17.48 -8.44 -4.19
CA GLU A 113 18.31 -8.58 -3.00
C GLU A 113 18.57 -10.06 -2.66
N ILE A 114 17.61 -10.97 -2.87
CA ILE A 114 17.85 -12.42 -2.74
C ILE A 114 18.97 -12.85 -3.69
N ILE A 115 18.88 -12.52 -4.98
CA ILE A 115 19.90 -12.91 -5.98
C ILE A 115 21.26 -12.33 -5.62
N LYS A 116 21.30 -11.08 -5.17
CA LYS A 116 22.53 -10.42 -4.77
C LYS A 116 23.18 -11.11 -3.56
N ASP A 117 22.40 -11.37 -2.51
CA ASP A 117 22.88 -12.01 -1.29
C ASP A 117 23.32 -13.45 -1.57
N PHE A 118 22.54 -14.22 -2.35
CA PHE A 118 22.86 -15.56 -2.79
C PHE A 118 24.23 -15.63 -3.49
N ASN A 119 24.47 -14.74 -4.47
CA ASN A 119 25.75 -14.68 -5.18
C ASN A 119 26.92 -14.25 -4.27
N THR A 120 26.65 -13.46 -3.23
CA THR A 120 27.69 -12.99 -2.30
C THR A 120 28.09 -14.06 -1.31
N ARG A 121 27.15 -14.93 -0.91
CA ARG A 121 27.38 -16.01 0.08
C ARG A 121 27.93 -17.28 -0.56
N ASP A 122 27.99 -17.37 -1.88
CA ASP A 122 28.42 -18.58 -2.61
C ASP A 122 27.68 -19.85 -2.14
N LEU A 123 26.35 -19.73 -2.08
CA LEU A 123 25.46 -20.76 -1.53
C LEU A 123 25.11 -21.82 -2.59
N ASP A 124 24.78 -23.03 -2.13
CA ASP A 124 24.37 -24.13 -3.02
C ASP A 124 23.03 -23.80 -3.71
N GLU A 125 22.87 -24.19 -4.99
CA GLU A 125 21.65 -23.94 -5.81
C GLU A 125 20.37 -24.58 -5.24
N ASN A 126 20.49 -25.47 -4.26
CA ASN A 126 19.38 -26.18 -3.65
C ASN A 126 18.71 -25.44 -2.47
N ILE A 127 19.09 -24.17 -2.21
CA ILE A 127 18.48 -23.41 -1.12
C ILE A 127 17.02 -23.14 -1.39
N CYS A 128 16.19 -23.38 -0.36
CA CYS A 128 14.75 -23.12 -0.41
C CYS A 128 14.42 -21.67 -0.05
N ILE A 129 13.45 -21.11 -0.75
CA ILE A 129 12.86 -19.83 -0.43
C ILE A 129 11.46 -20.08 0.15
N PHE A 130 11.25 -19.62 1.38
CA PHE A 130 9.98 -19.68 2.08
C PHE A 130 9.27 -18.34 1.98
N GLY A 131 8.08 -18.33 1.40
CA GLY A 131 7.29 -17.12 1.20
C GLY A 131 5.80 -17.37 1.14
N ASP A 132 5.04 -16.46 0.53
CA ASP A 132 3.64 -16.67 0.21
C ASP A 132 3.44 -17.21 -1.23
N ALA A 133 2.22 -17.61 -1.55
CA ALA A 133 1.91 -18.18 -2.86
C ALA A 133 2.17 -17.22 -4.03
N TYR A 134 2.08 -15.90 -3.80
CA TYR A 134 2.33 -14.88 -4.82
C TYR A 134 3.82 -14.69 -5.10
N THR A 135 4.67 -14.93 -4.10
CA THR A 135 6.12 -14.80 -4.25
C THR A 135 6.69 -15.82 -5.23
N LYS A 136 6.06 -16.99 -5.36
CA LYS A 136 6.45 -18.06 -6.29
C LYS A 136 6.47 -17.57 -7.74
N GLU A 137 5.48 -16.80 -8.18
CA GLU A 137 5.41 -16.28 -9.55
C GLU A 137 6.56 -15.31 -9.86
N PHE A 138 6.93 -14.47 -8.88
CA PHE A 138 8.04 -13.52 -9.06
C PHE A 138 9.42 -14.19 -9.08
N LEU A 139 9.55 -15.35 -8.44
CA LEU A 139 10.79 -16.10 -8.39
C LEU A 139 10.91 -17.16 -9.49
N SER A 140 9.85 -17.42 -10.24
CA SER A 140 9.84 -18.42 -11.32
C SER A 140 10.87 -18.17 -12.42
N ASN A 141 11.36 -16.95 -12.56
CA ASN A 141 12.41 -16.55 -13.51
C ASN A 141 13.82 -16.56 -12.90
N THR A 142 14.00 -17.14 -11.72
CA THR A 142 15.29 -17.27 -11.05
C THR A 142 15.77 -18.71 -11.06
N ASN A 143 17.04 -18.95 -10.81
CA ASN A 143 17.63 -20.27 -10.74
C ASN A 143 17.28 -21.05 -9.46
N PHE A 144 16.39 -20.52 -8.63
CA PHE A 144 15.95 -21.21 -7.41
C PHE A 144 14.97 -22.33 -7.74
N ASN A 145 15.34 -23.54 -7.41
CA ASN A 145 14.55 -24.75 -7.70
C ASN A 145 13.56 -25.11 -6.57
N CYS A 146 13.75 -24.53 -5.36
CA CYS A 146 12.94 -24.83 -4.19
C CYS A 146 12.20 -23.59 -3.71
N PHE A 147 10.86 -23.61 -3.86
CA PHE A 147 9.98 -22.62 -3.28
C PHE A 147 8.90 -23.31 -2.44
N LYS A 148 8.75 -22.90 -1.19
CA LYS A 148 7.76 -23.43 -0.26
C LYS A 148 6.95 -22.32 0.39
N ILE A 149 5.68 -22.60 0.69
CA ILE A 149 4.89 -21.71 1.53
C ILE A 149 5.45 -21.78 2.94
N TYR A 150 5.67 -20.62 3.56
CA TYR A 150 6.27 -20.55 4.88
C TYR A 150 5.41 -21.27 5.93
N SER A 151 6.02 -22.26 6.57
CA SER A 151 5.54 -22.97 7.76
C SER A 151 6.70 -23.04 8.74
N GLU A 152 6.50 -22.72 10.01
CA GLU A 152 7.58 -22.76 11.02
C GLU A 152 8.23 -24.14 11.10
N THR A 153 7.44 -25.21 11.05
CA THR A 153 7.93 -26.59 11.13
C THR A 153 8.75 -27.01 9.91
N ASP A 154 8.28 -26.65 8.71
CA ASP A 154 8.99 -27.01 7.47
C ASP A 154 10.25 -26.16 7.27
N ALA A 155 10.26 -24.95 7.78
CA ALA A 155 11.40 -24.05 7.68
C ALA A 155 12.57 -24.55 8.54
N GLU A 156 12.32 -24.97 9.78
CA GLU A 156 13.36 -25.47 10.69
C GLU A 156 14.07 -26.73 10.17
N THR A 157 13.39 -27.55 9.37
CA THR A 157 13.97 -28.78 8.80
C THR A 157 14.78 -28.57 7.52
N ASN A 158 14.73 -27.37 6.93
CA ASN A 158 15.35 -27.07 5.63
C ASN A 158 16.43 -25.96 5.71
N ARG A 159 17.12 -25.83 6.81
CA ARG A 159 18.24 -24.88 6.93
C ARG A 159 19.45 -25.31 6.07
N PRO A 160 20.14 -24.40 5.40
CA PRO A 160 19.87 -22.96 5.32
C PRO A 160 18.74 -22.63 4.33
N PHE A 161 18.02 -21.51 4.58
CA PHE A 161 16.93 -21.05 3.72
C PHE A 161 16.74 -19.54 3.75
N TYR A 162 16.06 -19.00 2.73
CA TYR A 162 15.58 -17.63 2.73
C TYR A 162 14.10 -17.58 3.16
N ALA A 163 13.77 -16.69 4.09
CA ALA A 163 12.41 -16.37 4.47
C ALA A 163 12.01 -15.01 3.92
N TYR A 164 10.91 -14.98 3.17
CA TYR A 164 10.32 -13.79 2.62
C TYR A 164 8.97 -13.52 3.29
N LYS A 165 8.81 -12.35 3.84
CA LYS A 165 7.56 -11.91 4.49
C LYS A 165 7.04 -10.65 3.80
N ASN A 166 5.86 -10.75 3.21
CA ASN A 166 5.11 -9.61 2.69
C ASN A 166 4.10 -9.14 3.74
N VAL A 167 3.76 -7.87 3.74
CA VAL A 167 2.84 -7.26 4.71
C VAL A 167 1.43 -7.84 4.67
N ARG A 168 0.99 -8.46 3.57
CA ARG A 168 -0.24 -9.25 3.54
C ARG A 168 -0.28 -10.36 4.62
N ASN A 169 0.88 -10.74 5.10
CA ASN A 169 1.08 -11.77 6.11
C ASN A 169 1.50 -11.20 7.48
N VAL A 170 0.99 -10.02 7.84
CA VAL A 170 1.29 -9.32 9.13
C VAL A 170 1.09 -10.22 10.36
N LYS A 171 0.27 -11.25 10.26
CA LYS A 171 0.02 -12.21 11.35
C LYS A 171 1.16 -13.23 11.54
N ARG A 172 2.13 -13.31 10.62
CA ARG A 172 3.26 -14.22 10.79
C ARG A 172 4.30 -13.57 11.70
N SER A 173 4.77 -14.32 12.67
CA SER A 173 5.96 -14.00 13.46
C SER A 173 7.16 -13.84 12.52
N ASP A 174 8.13 -13.02 12.92
CA ASP A 174 9.40 -13.00 12.24
C ASP A 174 10.11 -14.34 12.48
N PRO A 175 10.85 -14.87 11.50
CA PRO A 175 11.56 -16.13 11.66
C PRO A 175 12.59 -16.00 12.79
N LYS A 176 12.67 -17.03 13.63
CA LYS A 176 13.60 -17.06 14.78
C LYS A 176 15.00 -17.43 14.31
N ASP A 177 16.00 -16.86 14.98
CA ASP A 177 17.42 -17.15 14.73
C ASP A 177 17.82 -16.95 13.25
N CYS A 178 17.29 -15.90 12.63
CA CYS A 178 17.54 -15.54 11.25
C CYS A 178 18.08 -14.10 11.16
N GLU A 179 18.99 -13.88 10.22
CA GLU A 179 19.53 -12.57 9.89
C GLU A 179 18.57 -11.79 9.00
N LEU A 180 18.23 -10.56 9.38
CA LEU A 180 17.47 -9.66 8.50
C LEU A 180 18.41 -9.08 7.44
N ILE A 181 18.28 -9.53 6.19
CA ILE A 181 19.08 -9.05 5.05
C ILE A 181 18.56 -7.72 4.54
N PHE A 182 17.25 -7.64 4.34
CA PHE A 182 16.66 -6.48 3.70
C PHE A 182 15.26 -6.18 4.22
N ASN A 183 14.96 -4.89 4.35
CA ASN A 183 13.62 -4.39 4.70
C ASN A 183 13.22 -3.32 3.69
N GLU A 184 12.29 -3.66 2.82
CA GLU A 184 11.69 -2.73 1.88
C GLU A 184 10.54 -1.96 2.52
N GLY A 185 10.34 -0.73 2.07
CA GLY A 185 9.24 0.09 2.55
C GLY A 185 9.34 1.55 2.11
N TYR A 186 8.40 2.33 2.55
CA TYR A 186 8.27 3.74 2.21
C TYR A 186 8.08 4.62 3.45
N LYS A 187 8.20 5.94 3.25
CA LYS A 187 7.94 6.96 4.28
C LYS A 187 7.02 8.02 3.69
N TYR A 188 6.09 8.51 4.49
CA TYR A 188 5.36 9.74 4.15
C TYR A 188 6.25 10.96 4.42
N THR A 189 6.04 12.04 3.66
CA THR A 189 6.88 13.25 3.68
C THR A 189 7.10 13.81 5.09
N PHE A 190 6.04 13.85 5.91
CA PHE A 190 6.08 14.45 7.25
C PHE A 190 6.15 13.42 8.38
N PHE A 191 6.31 12.13 8.07
CA PHE A 191 6.37 11.07 9.07
C PHE A 191 7.75 10.40 9.06
N LYS A 192 8.39 10.34 10.22
CA LYS A 192 9.73 9.76 10.35
C LYS A 192 9.74 8.24 10.27
N LYS A 193 8.64 7.57 10.66
CA LYS A 193 8.56 6.11 10.70
C LYS A 193 8.53 5.55 9.27
N LYS A 194 9.44 4.61 8.99
CA LYS A 194 9.38 3.78 7.77
C LYS A 194 8.29 2.74 7.95
N ILE A 195 7.45 2.59 6.93
CA ILE A 195 6.41 1.55 6.86
C ILE A 195 7.00 0.42 6.05
N SER A 196 7.11 -0.75 6.68
CA SER A 196 7.66 -1.94 6.04
C SER A 196 6.63 -2.57 5.12
N THR A 197 6.99 -2.82 3.86
CA THR A 197 6.16 -3.50 2.87
C THR A 197 6.59 -4.93 2.62
N GLY A 198 7.84 -5.26 2.96
CA GLY A 198 8.35 -6.60 2.86
C GLY A 198 9.72 -6.74 3.51
N THR A 199 9.99 -7.90 4.06
CA THR A 199 11.27 -8.23 4.71
C THR A 199 11.84 -9.51 4.14
N LEU A 200 13.16 -9.55 4.02
CA LEU A 200 13.93 -10.70 3.60
C LEU A 200 14.87 -11.11 4.72
N TRP A 201 14.85 -12.39 5.06
CA TRP A 201 15.66 -13.00 6.12
C TRP A 201 16.46 -14.15 5.55
N PHE A 202 17.65 -14.36 6.08
CA PHE A 202 18.44 -15.56 5.86
C PHE A 202 18.53 -16.34 7.17
N CYS A 203 18.28 -17.62 7.10
CA CYS A 203 18.26 -18.54 8.23
C CYS A 203 19.28 -19.64 7.97
N ASP A 204 20.37 -19.58 8.71
CA ASP A 204 21.47 -20.53 8.64
C ASP A 204 21.22 -21.75 9.53
#